data_0c46738ce04d718511b1c8768a5044ef
#
_entry.id   0c46738ce04d718511b1c8768a5044ef
#
_cell.length_a   1.000
_cell.length_b   1.000
_cell.length_c   1.000
_cell.angle_alpha   90.00
_cell.angle_beta   90.00
_cell.angle_gamma   90.00
#
_symmetry.space_group_name_H-M   'P 1'
#
loop_
_entity.id
_entity.type
_entity.pdbx_description
1 polymer ?
#
loop_
_entity_poly.entity_id
_entity_poly.type
_entity_poly.pdbx_seq_one_letter_code
_entity_poly.pdbx_strand_id
1 'polypeptide(L)'
;LPAKSIREAMRIYAAAPSATILWGMGVTQWGQGVDVVKGLSGLALSTGNLGRPNVGVGPVRGQNNVQGACDMGALPNMYPGYQSVTDPATLEKFAKAWGVPSLSGKVGYSLTDVPHKVKEGKIKANYVMGEDPLQTEPDLSMMREAFSELELLIVQDIFMTKTAAEADVIFPATSWGEHEGVYSAADRGFQRFEKAVEPQGDVKPDWEIISLMATALGYPMKYNNTKEIWDELRELCPLYYGATYEKMAGLGYIPWPCTTEDSPGTPWLYAGNKFDRPGGKGLLFASEWRAPMELVDEQYPLVLCTVREVGHYSCRSMTGNCSALQTLADE
;
A
#
# COMPACT_ATOMS: atom_id res chain seq x y z
N LEU A 1 10.14 -23.77 17.78
CA LEU A 1 9.58 -24.97 17.12
C LEU A 1 10.71 -25.91 16.72
N PRO A 2 10.55 -27.25 16.91
CA PRO A 2 11.55 -28.23 16.46
C PRO A 2 11.69 -28.22 14.93
N ALA A 3 12.93 -28.30 14.44
CA ALA A 3 13.21 -28.34 13.01
C ALA A 3 12.52 -29.53 12.29
N LYS A 4 12.30 -30.64 13.00
CA LYS A 4 11.55 -31.78 12.50
C LYS A 4 10.12 -31.41 12.12
N SER A 5 9.39 -30.71 12.98
CA SER A 5 8.01 -30.30 12.74
C SER A 5 7.90 -29.30 11.58
N ILE A 6 8.87 -28.38 11.45
CA ILE A 6 8.94 -27.46 10.31
C ILE A 6 9.11 -28.25 9.00
N ARG A 7 10.03 -29.21 8.96
CA ARG A 7 10.25 -30.03 7.77
C ARG A 7 9.03 -30.89 7.42
N GLU A 8 8.32 -31.42 8.41
CA GLU A 8 7.08 -32.18 8.20
C GLU A 8 5.99 -31.28 7.58
N ALA A 9 5.77 -30.11 8.12
CA ALA A 9 4.82 -29.13 7.56
C ALA A 9 5.15 -28.78 6.10
N MET A 10 6.44 -28.53 5.81
CA MET A 10 6.88 -28.23 4.43
C MET A 10 6.69 -29.43 3.48
N ARG A 11 6.87 -30.68 3.95
CA ARG A 11 6.61 -31.88 3.14
C ARG A 11 5.11 -32.05 2.87
N ILE A 12 4.24 -31.78 3.84
CA ILE A 12 2.78 -31.81 3.64
C ILE A 12 2.39 -30.78 2.57
N TYR A 13 2.91 -29.54 2.67
CA TYR A 13 2.69 -28.51 1.67
C TYR A 13 3.17 -28.95 0.27
N ALA A 14 4.37 -29.50 0.18
CA ALA A 14 4.98 -29.91 -1.09
C ALA A 14 4.29 -31.12 -1.74
N ALA A 15 3.71 -32.04 -0.94
CA ALA A 15 3.03 -33.23 -1.42
C ALA A 15 1.56 -32.97 -1.81
N ALA A 16 0.99 -31.82 -1.42
CA ALA A 16 -0.39 -31.48 -1.76
C ALA A 16 -0.55 -31.27 -3.27
N PRO A 17 -1.67 -31.72 -3.88
CA PRO A 17 -1.96 -31.47 -5.30
C PRO A 17 -2.03 -29.97 -5.64
N SER A 18 -2.47 -29.16 -4.70
CA SER A 18 -2.47 -27.69 -4.75
C SER A 18 -2.34 -27.13 -3.34
N ALA A 19 -1.58 -26.07 -3.19
CA ALA A 19 -1.41 -25.40 -1.91
C ALA A 19 -1.17 -23.90 -2.10
N THR A 20 -1.63 -23.12 -1.12
CA THR A 20 -1.47 -21.67 -1.09
C THR A 20 -0.77 -21.28 0.20
N ILE A 21 0.11 -20.28 0.12
CA ILE A 21 0.74 -19.66 1.28
C ILE A 21 0.20 -18.22 1.39
N LEU A 22 -0.46 -17.93 2.50
CA LEU A 22 -0.91 -16.58 2.83
C LEU A 22 -0.22 -16.12 4.11
N TRP A 23 0.18 -14.86 4.16
CA TRP A 23 0.82 -14.27 5.34
C TRP A 23 0.39 -12.83 5.55
N GLY A 24 0.61 -12.34 6.75
CA GLY A 24 0.41 -10.93 7.13
C GLY A 24 1.70 -10.33 7.69
N MET A 25 1.53 -9.31 8.50
CA MET A 25 2.61 -8.51 9.10
C MET A 25 3.55 -9.33 10.00
N GLY A 26 3.09 -10.42 10.59
CA GLY A 26 3.93 -11.31 11.38
C GLY A 26 5.09 -11.95 10.62
N VAL A 27 5.03 -11.96 9.28
CA VAL A 27 6.12 -12.38 8.39
C VAL A 27 6.95 -11.20 7.90
N THR A 28 6.32 -10.09 7.56
CA THR A 28 6.97 -8.98 6.85
C THR A 28 7.55 -7.90 7.75
N GLN A 29 7.01 -7.71 8.95
CA GLN A 29 7.38 -6.63 9.86
C GLN A 29 8.60 -6.98 10.75
N TRP A 30 9.63 -7.51 10.11
CA TRP A 30 10.90 -7.91 10.75
C TRP A 30 12.10 -7.43 9.93
N GLY A 31 13.24 -7.25 10.57
CA GLY A 31 14.48 -6.92 9.86
C GLY A 31 14.86 -7.92 8.74
N GLN A 32 14.45 -9.18 8.85
CA GLN A 32 14.62 -10.21 7.80
C GLN A 32 13.35 -10.49 7.00
N GLY A 33 12.31 -9.66 7.08
CA GLY A 33 11.02 -9.90 6.42
C GLY A 33 11.12 -10.16 4.92
N VAL A 34 11.99 -9.43 4.23
CA VAL A 34 12.26 -9.64 2.79
C VAL A 34 12.83 -11.05 2.53
N ASP A 35 13.75 -11.52 3.35
CA ASP A 35 14.35 -12.85 3.18
C ASP A 35 13.35 -13.96 3.48
N VAL A 36 12.49 -13.78 4.47
CA VAL A 36 11.40 -14.73 4.76
C VAL A 36 10.42 -14.81 3.58
N VAL A 37 10.01 -13.67 3.02
CA VAL A 37 9.13 -13.64 1.82
C VAL A 37 9.78 -14.32 0.62
N LYS A 38 11.08 -14.10 0.40
CA LYS A 38 11.85 -14.81 -0.64
C LYS A 38 11.87 -16.32 -0.39
N GLY A 39 12.01 -16.75 0.87
CA GLY A 39 11.96 -18.16 1.26
C GLY A 39 10.59 -18.79 0.98
N LEU A 40 9.49 -18.13 1.35
CA LEU A 40 8.13 -18.59 1.07
C LEU A 40 7.85 -18.63 -0.44
N SER A 41 8.27 -17.62 -1.18
CA SER A 41 8.15 -17.60 -2.64
C SER A 41 8.99 -18.70 -3.30
N GLY A 42 10.20 -18.95 -2.79
CA GLY A 42 11.06 -20.02 -3.22
C GLY A 42 10.47 -21.41 -2.96
N LEU A 43 9.78 -21.59 -1.83
CA LEU A 43 9.06 -22.83 -1.53
C LEU A 43 7.91 -23.06 -2.52
N ALA A 44 7.09 -22.06 -2.77
CA ALA A 44 6.01 -22.15 -3.75
C ALA A 44 6.53 -22.43 -5.16
N LEU A 45 7.62 -21.78 -5.57
CA LEU A 45 8.26 -21.97 -6.86
C LEU A 45 8.82 -23.39 -7.01
N SER A 46 9.57 -23.89 -6.01
CA SER A 46 10.22 -25.21 -6.07
C SER A 46 9.23 -26.37 -6.00
N THR A 47 8.02 -26.15 -5.48
CA THR A 47 6.96 -27.18 -5.37
C THR A 47 5.89 -27.06 -6.47
N GLY A 48 6.04 -26.12 -7.43
CA GLY A 48 5.09 -25.94 -8.52
C GLY A 48 3.74 -25.35 -8.08
N ASN A 49 3.68 -24.68 -6.92
CA ASN A 49 2.47 -24.05 -6.40
C ASN A 49 2.34 -22.58 -6.87
N LEU A 50 2.60 -22.36 -8.18
CA LEU A 50 2.43 -21.07 -8.88
C LEU A 50 1.86 -21.30 -10.28
N GLY A 51 1.25 -20.28 -10.87
CA GLY A 51 0.91 -20.23 -12.29
C GLY A 51 -0.26 -21.12 -12.75
N ARG A 52 -1.07 -21.60 -11.86
CA ARG A 52 -2.24 -22.45 -12.13
C ARG A 52 -3.35 -22.24 -11.10
N PRO A 53 -4.58 -22.74 -11.34
CA PRO A 53 -5.68 -22.62 -10.37
C PRO A 53 -5.38 -23.25 -9.01
N ASN A 54 -5.94 -22.67 -7.95
CA ASN A 54 -5.91 -23.15 -6.56
C ASN A 54 -4.51 -23.22 -5.95
N VAL A 55 -3.55 -22.48 -6.48
CA VAL A 55 -2.24 -22.29 -5.89
C VAL A 55 -1.85 -20.82 -5.84
N GLY A 56 -0.93 -20.49 -4.97
CA GLY A 56 -0.45 -19.11 -4.89
C GLY A 56 0.39 -18.84 -3.65
N VAL A 57 0.98 -17.68 -3.65
CA VAL A 57 1.76 -17.14 -2.54
C VAL A 57 1.53 -15.64 -2.50
N GLY A 58 1.17 -15.10 -1.34
CA GLY A 58 0.90 -13.67 -1.25
C GLY A 58 0.59 -13.17 0.15
N PRO A 59 0.79 -11.86 0.36
CA PRO A 59 0.36 -11.21 1.59
C PRO A 59 -1.16 -11.01 1.60
N VAL A 60 -1.76 -11.24 2.76
CA VAL A 60 -3.09 -10.72 3.08
C VAL A 60 -2.88 -9.29 3.58
N ARG A 61 -3.27 -8.31 2.78
CA ARG A 61 -3.10 -6.89 3.11
C ARG A 61 -3.97 -6.52 4.31
N GLY A 62 -3.42 -5.72 5.23
CA GLY A 62 -4.09 -5.39 6.49
C GLY A 62 -5.19 -4.35 6.32
N GLN A 63 -4.86 -3.22 5.74
CA GLN A 63 -5.80 -2.12 5.56
C GLN A 63 -6.63 -2.30 4.28
N ASN A 64 -7.83 -1.74 4.32
CA ASN A 64 -8.65 -1.64 3.12
C ASN A 64 -7.95 -0.77 2.07
N ASN A 65 -7.86 -1.28 0.84
CA ASN A 65 -7.24 -0.61 -0.30
C ASN A 65 -5.74 -0.29 -0.18
N VAL A 66 -4.98 -0.91 0.74
CA VAL A 66 -3.52 -0.72 0.75
C VAL A 66 -2.86 -1.27 -0.53
N GLN A 67 -3.45 -2.28 -1.15
CA GLN A 67 -3.01 -2.74 -2.47
C GLN A 67 -3.23 -1.64 -3.52
N GLY A 68 -4.40 -1.00 -3.52
CA GLY A 68 -4.69 0.12 -4.41
C GLY A 68 -3.75 1.30 -4.23
N ALA A 69 -3.44 1.68 -2.99
CA ALA A 69 -2.45 2.72 -2.74
C ALA A 69 -1.10 2.42 -3.42
N CYS A 70 -0.62 1.18 -3.33
CA CYS A 70 0.60 0.76 -4.03
C CYS A 70 0.43 0.75 -5.54
N ASP A 71 -0.70 0.21 -6.06
CA ASP A 71 -1.00 0.13 -7.48
C ASP A 71 -1.07 1.52 -8.14
N MET A 72 -1.54 2.52 -7.37
CA MET A 72 -1.68 3.91 -7.83
C MET A 72 -0.42 4.77 -7.61
N GLY A 73 0.67 4.18 -7.14
CA GLY A 73 1.95 4.87 -7.02
C GLY A 73 2.14 5.65 -5.71
N ALA A 74 1.38 5.35 -4.66
CA ALA A 74 1.68 5.87 -3.32
C ALA A 74 2.92 5.18 -2.72
N LEU A 75 4.03 5.25 -3.45
CA LEU A 75 5.32 4.65 -3.16
C LEU A 75 6.43 5.65 -3.52
N PRO A 76 7.51 5.75 -2.74
CA PRO A 76 8.54 6.75 -2.98
C PRO A 76 9.35 6.54 -4.28
N ASN A 77 9.29 5.36 -4.87
CA ASN A 77 10.09 4.94 -6.00
C ASN A 77 9.30 4.55 -7.26
N MET A 78 7.96 4.65 -7.22
CA MET A 78 7.10 4.20 -8.33
C MET A 78 6.03 5.23 -8.68
N TYR A 79 5.77 5.38 -9.97
CA TYR A 79 4.54 5.93 -10.51
C TYR A 79 3.43 4.86 -10.55
N PRO A 80 2.17 5.24 -10.84
CA PRO A 80 1.09 4.28 -11.02
C PRO A 80 1.48 3.10 -11.92
N GLY A 81 1.03 1.90 -11.58
CA GLY A 81 1.35 0.69 -12.33
C GLY A 81 2.78 0.17 -12.12
N TYR A 82 3.40 0.50 -10.99
CA TYR A 82 4.77 0.08 -10.63
C TYR A 82 5.86 0.51 -11.63
N GLN A 83 5.67 1.67 -12.24
CA GLN A 83 6.60 2.24 -13.18
C GLN A 83 7.67 3.05 -12.42
N SER A 84 8.95 2.73 -12.64
CA SER A 84 10.04 3.32 -11.86
C SER A 84 10.17 4.83 -12.07
N VAL A 85 10.30 5.59 -10.97
CA VAL A 85 10.61 7.03 -11.03
C VAL A 85 12.00 7.33 -11.57
N THR A 86 12.90 6.34 -11.64
CA THR A 86 14.26 6.52 -12.15
C THR A 86 14.41 6.16 -13.64
N ASP A 87 13.34 5.64 -14.27
CA ASP A 87 13.36 5.30 -15.69
C ASP A 87 13.06 6.52 -16.56
N PRO A 88 13.99 6.95 -17.44
CA PRO A 88 13.80 8.12 -18.29
C PRO A 88 12.56 8.06 -19.19
N ALA A 89 12.22 6.87 -19.71
CA ALA A 89 11.06 6.70 -20.59
C ALA A 89 9.75 6.89 -19.80
N THR A 90 9.72 6.41 -18.56
CA THR A 90 8.61 6.64 -17.64
C THR A 90 8.46 8.13 -17.31
N LEU A 91 9.55 8.81 -16.99
CA LEU A 91 9.52 10.26 -16.71
C LEU A 91 8.99 11.07 -17.89
N GLU A 92 9.48 10.80 -19.09
CA GLU A 92 9.03 11.47 -20.31
C GLU A 92 7.53 11.25 -20.56
N LYS A 93 7.06 9.99 -20.42
CA LYS A 93 5.67 9.63 -20.61
C LYS A 93 4.74 10.41 -19.66
N PHE A 94 5.03 10.41 -18.36
CA PHE A 94 4.20 11.08 -17.36
C PHE A 94 4.33 12.62 -17.48
N ALA A 95 5.51 13.16 -17.74
CA ALA A 95 5.69 14.60 -17.95
C ALA A 95 4.86 15.10 -19.14
N LYS A 96 4.88 14.35 -20.26
CA LYS A 96 4.07 14.65 -21.44
C LYS A 96 2.56 14.59 -21.15
N ALA A 97 2.10 13.54 -20.47
CA ALA A 97 0.69 13.36 -20.14
C ALA A 97 0.17 14.48 -19.23
N TRP A 98 0.97 14.89 -18.27
CA TRP A 98 0.61 15.94 -17.31
C TRP A 98 0.95 17.36 -17.78
N GLY A 99 1.51 17.52 -18.98
CA GLY A 99 1.80 18.81 -19.57
C GLY A 99 2.86 19.61 -18.80
N VAL A 100 3.77 18.94 -18.09
CA VAL A 100 4.85 19.58 -17.33
C VAL A 100 6.19 19.41 -18.05
N PRO A 101 7.13 20.37 -17.92
CA PRO A 101 8.39 20.34 -18.66
C PRO A 101 9.31 19.19 -18.23
N SER A 102 9.23 18.74 -16.98
CA SER A 102 10.03 17.64 -16.47
C SER A 102 9.48 17.14 -15.13
N LEU A 103 9.85 15.91 -14.76
CA LEU A 103 9.58 15.30 -13.47
C LEU A 103 10.89 14.88 -12.81
N SER A 104 10.88 14.80 -11.47
CA SER A 104 12.05 14.35 -10.73
C SER A 104 12.28 12.85 -10.90
N GLY A 105 13.50 12.46 -11.32
CA GLY A 105 13.95 11.07 -11.34
C GLY A 105 14.56 10.58 -10.03
N LYS A 106 14.37 11.32 -8.94
CA LYS A 106 14.90 10.94 -7.62
C LYS A 106 13.87 10.12 -6.86
N VAL A 107 14.32 9.03 -6.26
CA VAL A 107 13.52 8.26 -5.30
C VAL A 107 13.21 9.14 -4.10
N GLY A 108 11.95 9.15 -3.69
CA GLY A 108 11.51 9.85 -2.48
C GLY A 108 11.97 9.15 -1.19
N TYR A 109 11.70 9.78 -0.07
CA TYR A 109 12.01 9.21 1.25
C TYR A 109 10.90 8.25 1.70
N SER A 110 11.28 7.22 2.47
CA SER A 110 10.31 6.39 3.18
C SER A 110 9.76 7.14 4.42
N LEU A 111 8.62 6.72 4.94
CA LEU A 111 8.01 7.36 6.10
C LEU A 111 8.98 7.39 7.31
N THR A 112 9.71 6.31 7.53
CA THR A 112 10.71 6.22 8.61
C THR A 112 11.92 7.14 8.39
N ASP A 113 12.19 7.60 7.16
CA ASP A 113 13.25 8.58 6.89
C ASP A 113 12.81 10.01 7.18
N VAL A 114 11.49 10.30 7.11
CA VAL A 114 10.94 11.66 7.19
C VAL A 114 11.49 12.44 8.39
N PRO A 115 11.43 11.94 9.65
CA PRO A 115 11.90 12.73 10.79
C PRO A 115 13.38 13.08 10.71
N HIS A 116 14.22 12.17 10.19
CA HIS A 116 15.63 12.45 9.97
C HIS A 116 15.84 13.52 8.89
N LYS A 117 15.04 13.47 7.82
CA LYS A 117 15.16 14.42 6.70
C LYS A 117 14.61 15.81 7.02
N VAL A 118 13.65 15.91 7.93
CA VAL A 118 13.23 17.19 8.51
C VAL A 118 14.39 17.80 9.32
N LYS A 119 14.98 17.04 10.25
CA LYS A 119 16.14 17.49 11.07
C LYS A 119 17.37 17.86 10.23
N GLU A 120 17.54 17.24 9.06
CA GLU A 120 18.58 17.61 8.09
C GLU A 120 18.20 18.86 7.25
N GLY A 121 17.02 19.45 7.43
CA GLY A 121 16.51 20.59 6.66
C GLY A 121 16.16 20.26 5.19
N LYS A 122 16.04 18.98 4.85
CA LYS A 122 15.71 18.51 3.50
C LYS A 122 14.21 18.43 3.23
N ILE A 123 13.41 18.27 4.27
CA ILE A 123 11.95 18.35 4.24
C ILE A 123 11.56 19.54 5.09
N LYS A 124 10.83 20.48 4.50
CA LYS A 124 10.37 21.72 5.15
C LYS A 124 8.86 21.78 5.26
N ALA A 125 8.17 21.09 4.35
CA ALA A 125 6.73 20.95 4.36
C ALA A 125 6.34 19.49 4.26
N ASN A 126 5.28 19.10 4.96
CA ASN A 126 4.71 17.76 4.88
C ASN A 126 3.19 17.85 4.65
N TYR A 127 2.69 16.99 3.76
CA TYR A 127 1.27 16.81 3.52
C TYR A 127 0.89 15.39 3.89
N VAL A 128 0.12 15.24 4.95
CA VAL A 128 -0.31 13.96 5.50
C VAL A 128 -1.77 13.73 5.10
N MET A 129 -2.07 12.60 4.50
CA MET A 129 -3.40 12.25 4.03
C MET A 129 -3.83 10.89 4.56
N GLY A 130 -4.88 10.87 5.41
CA GLY A 130 -5.48 9.66 5.95
C GLY A 130 -4.54 8.85 6.84
N GLU A 131 -3.65 9.50 7.58
CA GLU A 131 -2.64 8.87 8.44
C GLU A 131 -2.41 9.72 9.70
N ASP A 132 -2.01 9.09 10.79
CA ASP A 132 -1.71 9.76 12.07
C ASP A 132 -0.29 9.44 12.56
N PRO A 133 0.77 9.93 11.91
CA PRO A 133 2.16 9.64 12.25
C PRO A 133 2.51 9.95 13.71
N LEU A 134 1.92 10.96 14.31
CA LEU A 134 2.14 11.31 15.72
C LEU A 134 1.47 10.35 16.72
N GLN A 135 0.80 9.30 16.21
CA GLN A 135 0.26 8.19 17.00
C GLN A 135 0.83 6.83 16.58
N THR A 136 1.13 6.63 15.29
CA THR A 136 1.35 5.30 14.72
C THR A 136 2.81 4.95 14.52
N GLU A 137 3.68 5.97 14.35
CA GLU A 137 5.08 5.73 14.02
C GLU A 137 5.90 5.29 15.24
N PRO A 138 6.94 4.46 15.04
CA PRO A 138 7.92 4.20 16.08
C PRO A 138 8.68 5.47 16.43
N ASP A 139 9.21 5.55 17.64
CA ASP A 139 9.93 6.71 18.17
C ASP A 139 9.13 8.03 18.05
N LEU A 140 7.98 8.05 18.71
CA LEU A 140 7.08 9.22 18.71
C LEU A 140 7.76 10.50 19.22
N SER A 141 8.78 10.40 20.07
CA SER A 141 9.52 11.57 20.56
C SER A 141 10.26 12.24 19.42
N MET A 142 11.03 11.47 18.66
CA MET A 142 11.73 11.98 17.47
C MET A 142 10.75 12.50 16.40
N MET A 143 9.62 11.80 16.20
CA MET A 143 8.62 12.22 15.24
C MET A 143 8.01 13.58 15.61
N ARG A 144 7.63 13.78 16.88
CA ARG A 144 7.09 15.05 17.37
C ARG A 144 8.11 16.20 17.26
N GLU A 145 9.35 15.95 17.66
CA GLU A 145 10.42 16.95 17.49
C GLU A 145 10.56 17.35 16.01
N ALA A 146 10.66 16.37 15.11
CA ALA A 146 10.82 16.66 13.70
C ALA A 146 9.60 17.43 13.13
N PHE A 147 8.38 17.02 13.48
CA PHE A 147 7.19 17.70 12.97
C PHE A 147 7.06 19.14 13.49
N SER A 148 7.56 19.44 14.71
CA SER A 148 7.59 20.82 15.22
C SER A 148 8.61 21.74 14.49
N GLU A 149 9.55 21.17 13.74
CA GLU A 149 10.52 21.91 12.92
C GLU A 149 10.05 22.17 11.49
N LEU A 150 8.88 21.61 11.08
CA LEU A 150 8.31 21.87 9.76
C LEU A 150 7.90 23.33 9.61
N GLU A 151 8.18 23.90 8.43
CA GLU A 151 7.68 25.23 8.06
C GLU A 151 6.19 25.20 7.69
N LEU A 152 5.68 24.04 7.29
CA LEU A 152 4.27 23.84 6.94
C LEU A 152 3.88 22.36 7.12
N LEU A 153 2.84 22.12 7.91
CA LEU A 153 2.18 20.83 8.05
C LEU A 153 0.73 20.92 7.57
N ILE A 154 0.41 20.21 6.53
CA ILE A 154 -0.96 20.06 6.00
C ILE A 154 -1.47 18.66 6.34
N VAL A 155 -2.67 18.57 6.88
CA VAL A 155 -3.33 17.27 7.15
C VAL A 155 -4.69 17.23 6.46
N GLN A 156 -4.95 16.12 5.79
CA GLN A 156 -6.24 15.79 5.20
C GLN A 156 -6.74 14.50 5.85
N ASP A 157 -7.80 14.57 6.60
CA ASP A 157 -8.30 13.41 7.35
C ASP A 157 -9.81 13.52 7.60
N ILE A 158 -10.42 12.40 7.99
CA ILE A 158 -11.82 12.32 8.43
C ILE A 158 -11.98 12.58 9.94
N PHE A 159 -10.87 12.56 10.69
CA PHE A 159 -10.84 12.79 12.13
C PHE A 159 -9.85 13.89 12.50
N MET A 160 -10.10 14.54 13.62
CA MET A 160 -9.13 15.38 14.29
C MET A 160 -8.10 14.51 15.00
N THR A 161 -7.13 13.99 14.23
CA THR A 161 -6.06 13.13 14.73
C THR A 161 -5.05 13.90 15.56
N LYS A 162 -4.10 13.21 16.21
CA LYS A 162 -3.00 13.86 16.93
C LYS A 162 -2.12 14.67 15.98
N THR A 163 -1.92 14.18 14.77
CA THR A 163 -1.18 14.90 13.73
C THR A 163 -1.96 16.09 13.22
N ALA A 164 -3.29 15.97 13.04
CA ALA A 164 -4.14 17.07 12.63
C ALA A 164 -4.17 18.21 13.68
N ALA A 165 -4.09 17.87 14.96
CA ALA A 165 -4.06 18.86 16.03
C ALA A 165 -2.80 19.76 16.02
N GLU A 166 -1.72 19.31 15.38
CA GLU A 166 -0.46 20.06 15.22
C GLU A 166 -0.33 20.73 13.84
N ALA A 167 -1.32 20.54 12.95
CA ALA A 167 -1.26 21.03 11.58
C ALA A 167 -1.54 22.53 11.45
N ASP A 168 -0.84 23.17 10.51
CA ASP A 168 -1.11 24.57 10.10
C ASP A 168 -2.37 24.67 9.26
N VAL A 169 -2.65 23.62 8.45
CA VAL A 169 -3.83 23.56 7.57
C VAL A 169 -4.46 22.18 7.66
N ILE A 170 -5.78 22.13 7.84
CA ILE A 170 -6.56 20.90 7.89
C ILE A 170 -7.62 20.92 6.81
N PHE A 171 -7.67 19.85 6.00
CA PHE A 171 -8.72 19.61 5.03
C PHE A 171 -9.62 18.45 5.49
N PRO A 172 -10.88 18.71 5.83
CA PRO A 172 -11.83 17.67 6.17
C PRO A 172 -12.21 16.86 4.93
N ALA A 173 -12.01 15.54 4.98
CA ALA A 173 -12.25 14.62 3.89
C ALA A 173 -13.48 13.74 4.12
N THR A 174 -14.00 13.15 3.03
CA THR A 174 -15.07 12.15 3.10
C THR A 174 -14.53 10.80 3.52
N SER A 175 -15.35 10.04 4.26
CA SER A 175 -15.09 8.62 4.53
C SER A 175 -15.41 7.75 3.31
N TRP A 176 -14.99 6.48 3.37
CA TRP A 176 -15.13 5.53 2.26
C TRP A 176 -16.57 5.31 1.75
N GLY A 177 -17.57 5.51 2.59
CA GLY A 177 -18.99 5.38 2.20
C GLY A 177 -19.60 6.65 1.60
N GLU A 178 -18.88 7.77 1.63
CA GLU A 178 -19.34 9.10 1.23
C GLU A 178 -18.81 9.56 -0.12
N HIS A 179 -18.04 8.71 -0.81
CA HIS A 179 -17.53 8.94 -2.17
C HIS A 179 -17.60 7.67 -3.00
N GLU A 180 -17.18 7.76 -4.25
CA GLU A 180 -17.08 6.64 -5.19
C GLU A 180 -15.64 6.47 -5.68
N GLY A 181 -15.31 5.33 -6.26
CA GLY A 181 -13.98 5.09 -6.79
C GLY A 181 -13.70 3.64 -7.15
N VAL A 182 -12.42 3.27 -7.14
CA VAL A 182 -11.96 1.90 -7.39
C VAL A 182 -11.03 1.45 -6.28
N TYR A 183 -11.29 0.27 -5.74
CA TYR A 183 -10.39 -0.42 -4.82
C TYR A 183 -9.65 -1.54 -5.52
N SER A 184 -8.43 -1.83 -5.07
CA SER A 184 -7.71 -3.05 -5.41
C SER A 184 -7.72 -4.02 -4.24
N ALA A 185 -8.27 -5.21 -4.45
CA ALA A 185 -8.15 -6.30 -3.50
C ALA A 185 -6.72 -6.82 -3.41
N ALA A 186 -6.38 -7.50 -2.31
CA ALA A 186 -5.04 -8.04 -2.08
C ALA A 186 -4.54 -9.01 -3.16
N ASP A 187 -5.45 -9.60 -3.89
CA ASP A 187 -5.20 -10.48 -5.04
C ASP A 187 -5.16 -9.75 -6.39
N ARG A 188 -5.01 -8.42 -6.38
CA ARG A 188 -4.88 -7.55 -7.56
C ARG A 188 -6.19 -7.28 -8.31
N GLY A 189 -7.34 -7.58 -7.74
CA GLY A 189 -8.63 -7.35 -8.38
C GLY A 189 -9.11 -5.91 -8.19
N PHE A 190 -9.32 -5.18 -9.28
CA PHE A 190 -9.98 -3.89 -9.26
C PHE A 190 -11.48 -4.07 -9.09
N GLN A 191 -12.06 -3.30 -8.20
CA GLN A 191 -13.49 -3.29 -7.90
C GLN A 191 -13.97 -1.86 -7.78
N ARG A 192 -14.98 -1.50 -8.58
CA ARG A 192 -15.65 -0.21 -8.45
C ARG A 192 -16.59 -0.24 -7.24
N PHE A 193 -16.61 0.84 -6.49
CA PHE A 193 -17.59 1.08 -5.44
C PHE A 193 -18.30 2.40 -5.67
N GLU A 194 -19.51 2.51 -5.17
CA GLU A 194 -20.37 3.67 -5.32
C GLU A 194 -20.61 4.33 -3.96
N LYS A 195 -20.88 5.61 -3.98
CA LYS A 195 -21.25 6.36 -2.79
C LYS A 195 -22.51 5.75 -2.16
N ALA A 196 -22.45 5.44 -0.88
CA ALA A 196 -23.54 4.83 -0.13
C ALA A 196 -24.37 5.86 0.66
N VAL A 197 -23.72 6.92 1.13
CA VAL A 197 -24.35 7.99 1.92
C VAL A 197 -23.85 9.35 1.46
N GLU A 198 -24.66 10.38 1.64
CA GLU A 198 -24.23 11.75 1.39
C GLU A 198 -23.35 12.25 2.53
N PRO A 199 -22.22 12.89 2.22
CA PRO A 199 -21.36 13.49 3.23
C PRO A 199 -22.10 14.62 3.97
N GLN A 200 -21.75 14.82 5.24
CA GLN A 200 -22.29 15.88 6.04
C GLN A 200 -21.30 17.08 6.13
N GLY A 201 -21.83 18.30 6.06
CA GLY A 201 -21.03 19.50 6.12
C GLY A 201 -20.25 19.78 4.83
N ASP A 202 -19.18 20.57 4.95
CA ASP A 202 -18.37 21.02 3.80
C ASP A 202 -17.16 20.12 3.52
N VAL A 203 -17.32 18.81 3.75
CA VAL A 203 -16.28 17.82 3.45
C VAL A 203 -16.25 17.49 1.95
N LYS A 204 -15.08 17.11 1.44
CA LYS A 204 -14.90 16.76 0.04
C LYS A 204 -14.15 15.44 -0.12
N PRO A 205 -14.38 14.71 -1.25
CA PRO A 205 -13.55 13.55 -1.59
C PRO A 205 -12.08 13.94 -1.74
N ASP A 206 -11.19 13.03 -1.41
CA ASP A 206 -9.74 13.27 -1.45
C ASP A 206 -9.25 13.80 -2.80
N TRP A 207 -9.74 13.24 -3.90
CA TRP A 207 -9.36 13.66 -5.24
C TRP A 207 -9.78 15.11 -5.56
N GLU A 208 -10.90 15.58 -5.02
CA GLU A 208 -11.38 16.93 -5.22
C GLU A 208 -10.51 17.92 -4.43
N ILE A 209 -10.17 17.60 -3.17
CA ILE A 209 -9.26 18.40 -2.34
C ILE A 209 -7.90 18.54 -3.03
N ILE A 210 -7.33 17.44 -3.51
CA ILE A 210 -6.06 17.42 -4.23
C ILE A 210 -6.13 18.29 -5.50
N SER A 211 -7.22 18.18 -6.26
CA SER A 211 -7.42 18.97 -7.49
C SER A 211 -7.52 20.46 -7.21
N LEU A 212 -8.24 20.84 -6.15
CA LEU A 212 -8.37 22.25 -5.73
C LEU A 212 -7.02 22.78 -5.24
N MET A 213 -6.29 22.03 -4.44
CA MET A 213 -4.97 22.40 -3.95
C MET A 213 -3.96 22.55 -5.10
N ALA A 214 -3.91 21.58 -6.02
CA ALA A 214 -3.05 21.64 -7.20
C ALA A 214 -3.35 22.88 -8.06
N THR A 215 -4.63 23.18 -8.26
CA THR A 215 -5.07 24.38 -9.00
C THR A 215 -4.65 25.66 -8.28
N ALA A 216 -4.80 25.73 -6.96
CA ALA A 216 -4.36 26.89 -6.16
C ALA A 216 -2.83 27.07 -6.21
N LEU A 217 -2.07 26.00 -6.36
CA LEU A 217 -0.62 26.02 -6.53
C LEU A 217 -0.18 26.27 -7.99
N GLY A 218 -1.11 26.52 -8.91
CA GLY A 218 -0.83 26.89 -10.30
C GLY A 218 -0.79 25.72 -11.29
N TYR A 219 -1.08 24.51 -10.87
CA TYR A 219 -1.25 23.37 -11.77
C TYR A 219 -2.74 23.14 -12.05
N PRO A 220 -3.20 23.21 -13.33
CA PRO A 220 -4.62 23.17 -13.68
C PRO A 220 -5.17 21.73 -13.63
N MET A 221 -5.14 21.10 -12.47
CA MET A 221 -5.71 19.77 -12.27
C MET A 221 -7.25 19.88 -12.19
N LYS A 222 -7.93 19.28 -13.16
CA LYS A 222 -9.38 19.34 -13.21
C LYS A 222 -9.96 18.01 -13.71
N TYR A 223 -10.76 17.40 -12.85
CA TYR A 223 -11.59 16.24 -13.16
C TYR A 223 -13.04 16.53 -12.78
N ASN A 224 -14.00 15.96 -13.51
CA ASN A 224 -15.41 16.12 -13.20
C ASN A 224 -15.95 14.93 -12.36
N ASN A 225 -15.26 13.80 -12.39
CA ASN A 225 -15.64 12.58 -11.69
C ASN A 225 -14.47 11.59 -11.61
N THR A 226 -14.64 10.54 -10.83
CA THR A 226 -13.62 9.48 -10.62
C THR A 226 -13.36 8.63 -11.87
N LYS A 227 -14.32 8.55 -12.80
CA LYS A 227 -14.13 7.86 -14.08
C LYS A 227 -13.04 8.55 -14.93
N GLU A 228 -13.04 9.87 -15.01
CA GLU A 228 -12.01 10.61 -15.75
C GLU A 228 -10.61 10.38 -15.18
N ILE A 229 -10.49 10.31 -13.85
CA ILE A 229 -9.24 9.96 -13.18
C ILE A 229 -8.81 8.53 -13.52
N TRP A 230 -9.75 7.59 -13.48
CA TRP A 230 -9.49 6.20 -13.81
C TRP A 230 -9.09 6.01 -15.28
N ASP A 231 -9.74 6.71 -16.20
CA ASP A 231 -9.44 6.63 -17.64
C ASP A 231 -8.02 7.18 -17.93
N GLU A 232 -7.62 8.30 -17.34
CA GLU A 232 -6.23 8.79 -17.44
C GLU A 232 -5.24 7.78 -16.88
N LEU A 233 -5.51 7.25 -15.70
CA LEU A 233 -4.64 6.27 -15.04
C LEU A 233 -4.43 5.03 -15.91
N ARG A 234 -5.51 4.43 -16.44
CA ARG A 234 -5.40 3.20 -17.23
C ARG A 234 -4.69 3.42 -18.58
N GLU A 235 -4.81 4.60 -19.17
CA GLU A 235 -4.06 4.97 -20.37
C GLU A 235 -2.56 5.07 -20.12
N LEU A 236 -2.17 5.53 -18.95
CA LEU A 236 -0.76 5.64 -18.54
C LEU A 236 -0.19 4.34 -17.99
N CYS A 237 -1.05 3.36 -17.68
CA CYS A 237 -0.66 2.09 -17.06
C CYS A 237 -1.04 0.90 -17.94
N PRO A 238 -0.16 0.42 -18.83
CA PRO A 238 -0.47 -0.67 -19.76
C PRO A 238 -1.02 -1.94 -19.09
N LEU A 239 -0.62 -2.21 -17.85
CA LEU A 239 -1.13 -3.34 -17.07
C LEU A 239 -2.60 -3.20 -16.66
N TYR A 240 -3.16 -1.98 -16.71
CA TYR A 240 -4.52 -1.66 -16.26
C TYR A 240 -5.44 -1.27 -17.41
N TYR A 241 -4.88 -1.09 -18.62
CA TYR A 241 -5.58 -0.52 -19.77
C TYR A 241 -6.95 -1.12 -20.06
N GLY A 242 -7.08 -2.43 -19.99
CA GLY A 242 -8.32 -3.13 -20.27
C GLY A 242 -9.34 -3.14 -19.11
N ALA A 243 -8.98 -2.64 -17.93
CA ALA A 243 -9.88 -2.53 -16.80
C ALA A 243 -10.72 -1.25 -16.90
N THR A 244 -11.68 -1.20 -17.83
CA THR A 244 -12.55 -0.04 -18.00
C THR A 244 -13.47 0.14 -16.80
N TYR A 245 -13.87 1.38 -16.54
CA TYR A 245 -14.74 1.73 -15.41
C TYR A 245 -16.10 1.00 -15.49
N GLU A 246 -16.60 0.79 -16.70
CA GLU A 246 -17.84 0.08 -16.99
C GLU A 246 -17.75 -1.43 -16.67
N LYS A 247 -16.62 -2.06 -16.98
CA LYS A 247 -16.40 -3.50 -16.69
C LYS A 247 -16.38 -3.81 -15.20
N MET A 248 -16.06 -2.83 -14.38
CA MET A 248 -16.03 -2.96 -12.92
C MET A 248 -17.36 -2.64 -12.25
N ALA A 249 -18.41 -2.24 -13.02
CA ALA A 249 -19.72 -1.93 -12.46
C ALA A 249 -20.41 -3.19 -11.91
N GLY A 250 -21.22 -3.02 -10.89
CA GLY A 250 -21.96 -4.12 -10.26
C GLY A 250 -21.03 -5.09 -9.53
N LEU A 251 -21.02 -6.34 -9.94
CA LEU A 251 -20.13 -7.38 -9.40
C LEU A 251 -18.80 -7.47 -10.15
N GLY A 252 -18.45 -6.44 -10.92
CA GLY A 252 -17.23 -6.39 -11.70
C GLY A 252 -15.99 -6.55 -10.83
N TYR A 253 -15.13 -7.49 -11.21
CA TYR A 253 -13.86 -7.78 -10.59
C TYR A 253 -12.86 -8.08 -11.68
N ILE A 254 -11.83 -7.22 -11.81
CA ILE A 254 -10.84 -7.33 -12.89
C ILE A 254 -9.45 -7.50 -12.31
N PRO A 255 -8.90 -8.71 -12.27
CA PRO A 255 -7.53 -8.92 -11.79
C PRO A 255 -6.51 -8.44 -12.82
N TRP A 256 -5.67 -7.48 -12.45
CA TRP A 256 -4.58 -7.05 -13.31
C TRP A 256 -3.40 -8.08 -13.32
N PRO A 257 -2.60 -8.21 -14.40
CA PRO A 257 -2.64 -7.47 -15.66
C PRO A 257 -3.93 -7.68 -16.47
N CYS A 258 -4.45 -6.56 -17.01
CA CYS A 258 -5.57 -6.53 -17.94
C CYS A 258 -5.19 -5.55 -19.06
N THR A 259 -4.55 -6.03 -20.10
CA THR A 259 -3.86 -5.19 -21.10
C THR A 259 -4.71 -4.82 -22.30
N THR A 260 -5.91 -5.43 -22.47
CA THR A 260 -6.84 -5.14 -23.56
C THR A 260 -8.26 -5.09 -23.04
N GLU A 261 -9.13 -4.31 -23.67
CA GLU A 261 -10.51 -4.12 -23.21
C GLU A 261 -11.39 -5.36 -23.31
N ASP A 262 -11.06 -6.31 -24.14
CA ASP A 262 -11.71 -7.63 -24.26
C ASP A 262 -11.17 -8.66 -23.25
N SER A 263 -10.04 -8.38 -22.61
CA SER A 263 -9.44 -9.28 -21.61
C SER A 263 -10.31 -9.37 -20.34
N PRO A 264 -10.55 -10.55 -19.79
CA PRO A 264 -11.19 -10.72 -18.48
C PRO A 264 -10.25 -10.40 -17.31
N GLY A 265 -9.00 -10.00 -17.57
CA GLY A 265 -7.93 -9.89 -16.60
C GLY A 265 -7.15 -11.19 -16.43
N THR A 266 -6.21 -11.19 -15.49
CA THR A 266 -5.28 -12.30 -15.24
C THR A 266 -5.53 -12.90 -13.85
N PRO A 267 -6.31 -13.98 -13.75
CA PRO A 267 -6.70 -14.55 -12.44
C PRO A 267 -5.51 -15.11 -11.66
N TRP A 268 -4.47 -15.59 -12.32
CA TRP A 268 -3.21 -16.02 -11.68
C TRP A 268 -2.00 -15.61 -12.51
N LEU A 269 -0.97 -15.12 -11.81
CA LEU A 269 0.30 -14.75 -12.42
C LEU A 269 1.11 -15.99 -12.79
N TYR A 270 2.05 -15.80 -13.73
CA TYR A 270 3.04 -16.83 -14.11
C TYR A 270 2.44 -18.09 -14.76
N ALA A 271 1.31 -17.96 -15.45
CA ALA A 271 0.69 -19.06 -16.19
C ALA A 271 1.70 -19.74 -17.12
N GLY A 272 1.70 -21.08 -17.12
CA GLY A 272 2.67 -21.85 -17.89
C GLY A 272 4.11 -21.74 -17.40
N ASN A 273 4.33 -21.33 -16.14
CA ASN A 273 5.64 -21.15 -15.50
C ASN A 273 6.54 -20.13 -16.23
N LYS A 274 5.93 -19.11 -16.82
CA LYS A 274 6.63 -18.01 -17.50
C LYS A 274 6.76 -16.82 -16.55
N PHE A 275 7.98 -16.32 -16.40
CA PHE A 275 8.29 -15.15 -15.57
C PHE A 275 8.77 -14.02 -16.47
N ASP A 276 8.28 -12.81 -16.21
CA ASP A 276 8.64 -11.60 -16.97
C ASP A 276 10.01 -11.09 -16.54
N ARG A 277 11.04 -11.78 -17.03
CA ARG A 277 12.45 -11.49 -16.80
C ARG A 277 13.35 -12.17 -17.82
N PRO A 278 14.59 -11.73 -18.01
CA PRO A 278 15.54 -12.41 -18.89
C PRO A 278 15.66 -13.89 -18.56
N GLY A 279 15.49 -14.75 -19.58
CA GLY A 279 15.50 -16.20 -19.45
C GLY A 279 14.17 -16.83 -19.01
N GLY A 280 13.13 -16.05 -18.69
CA GLY A 280 11.77 -16.53 -18.43
C GLY A 280 11.61 -17.49 -17.23
N LYS A 281 12.62 -17.60 -16.36
CA LYS A 281 12.62 -18.53 -15.20
C LYS A 281 12.50 -17.78 -13.89
N GLY A 282 11.83 -18.37 -12.90
CA GLY A 282 11.84 -17.89 -11.53
C GLY A 282 13.24 -17.95 -10.90
N LEU A 283 13.47 -17.10 -9.90
CA LEU A 283 14.71 -17.09 -9.12
C LEU A 283 14.48 -17.72 -7.76
N LEU A 284 15.40 -18.59 -7.38
CA LEU A 284 15.56 -19.04 -6.01
C LEU A 284 16.64 -18.21 -5.33
N PHE A 285 16.35 -17.77 -4.12
CA PHE A 285 17.28 -17.02 -3.28
C PHE A 285 17.71 -17.89 -2.09
N ALA A 286 19.00 -17.98 -1.85
CA ALA A 286 19.51 -18.45 -0.58
C ALA A 286 19.44 -17.30 0.43
N SER A 287 18.77 -17.54 1.54
CA SER A 287 18.70 -16.58 2.65
C SER A 287 19.44 -17.16 3.84
N GLU A 288 20.39 -16.43 4.37
CA GLU A 288 21.10 -16.79 5.60
C GLU A 288 20.31 -16.33 6.81
N TRP A 289 20.34 -17.11 7.87
CA TRP A 289 19.80 -16.70 9.14
C TRP A 289 20.64 -15.55 9.73
N ARG A 290 19.97 -14.53 10.19
CA ARG A 290 20.57 -13.42 10.97
C ARG A 290 19.80 -13.25 12.26
N ALA A 291 20.51 -12.91 13.32
CA ALA A 291 19.88 -12.60 14.59
C ALA A 291 18.94 -11.38 14.43
N PRO A 292 17.89 -11.26 15.25
CA PRO A 292 17.16 -10.01 15.39
C PRO A 292 18.10 -8.84 15.70
N MET A 293 17.72 -7.62 15.28
CA MET A 293 18.52 -6.43 15.53
C MET A 293 18.63 -6.11 17.02
N GLU A 294 17.59 -6.44 17.78
CA GLU A 294 17.57 -6.34 19.24
C GLU A 294 17.43 -7.72 19.84
N LEU A 295 18.30 -8.04 20.75
CA LEU A 295 18.29 -9.25 21.56
C LEU A 295 18.09 -8.85 23.02
N VAL A 296 17.66 -9.81 23.83
CA VAL A 296 17.62 -9.63 25.29
C VAL A 296 19.02 -9.41 25.83
N ASP A 297 19.15 -8.53 26.82
CA ASP A 297 20.37 -8.22 27.54
C ASP A 297 20.10 -8.10 29.05
N GLU A 298 21.10 -7.71 29.85
CA GLU A 298 20.94 -7.55 31.28
C GLU A 298 19.98 -6.43 31.68
N GLN A 299 19.89 -5.36 30.88
CA GLN A 299 18.99 -4.24 31.11
C GLN A 299 17.54 -4.56 30.64
N TYR A 300 17.42 -5.31 29.55
CA TYR A 300 16.14 -5.71 28.95
C TYR A 300 16.06 -7.25 28.81
N PRO A 301 15.82 -7.98 29.91
CA PRO A 301 15.90 -9.45 29.91
C PRO A 301 14.67 -10.16 29.35
N LEU A 302 13.62 -9.42 28.95
CA LEU A 302 12.37 -9.97 28.48
C LEU A 302 12.17 -9.73 26.99
N VAL A 303 11.56 -10.70 26.29
CA VAL A 303 11.10 -10.55 24.91
C VAL A 303 9.68 -10.02 24.92
N LEU A 304 9.44 -8.84 24.33
CA LEU A 304 8.09 -8.34 24.07
C LEU A 304 7.53 -9.01 22.84
N CYS A 305 6.35 -9.64 22.98
CA CYS A 305 5.58 -10.17 21.87
C CYS A 305 4.27 -9.38 21.74
N THR A 306 4.03 -8.78 20.58
CA THR A 306 2.76 -8.12 20.29
C THR A 306 1.79 -9.09 19.62
N VAL A 307 0.51 -9.00 19.98
CA VAL A 307 -0.55 -9.84 19.43
C VAL A 307 -1.62 -8.95 18.80
N ARG A 308 -2.17 -9.40 17.68
CA ARG A 308 -3.27 -8.70 17.02
C ARG A 308 -4.57 -8.89 17.79
N GLU A 309 -5.20 -7.80 18.19
CA GLU A 309 -6.57 -7.76 18.66
C GLU A 309 -7.55 -7.69 17.47
N VAL A 310 -8.65 -8.46 17.53
CA VAL A 310 -9.54 -8.57 16.35
C VAL A 310 -10.35 -7.30 16.11
N GLY A 311 -10.70 -6.55 17.14
CA GLY A 311 -11.53 -5.34 17.04
C GLY A 311 -10.79 -4.08 16.61
N HIS A 312 -9.47 -4.08 16.64
CA HIS A 312 -8.69 -2.86 16.43
C HIS A 312 -7.52 -3.05 15.47
N TYR A 313 -7.22 -1.96 14.72
CA TYR A 313 -6.12 -1.90 13.75
C TYR A 313 -5.15 -0.77 14.08
N SER A 314 -3.88 -0.95 13.69
CA SER A 314 -2.86 0.10 13.58
C SER A 314 -2.93 1.16 14.69
N CYS A 315 -2.61 0.78 15.93
CA CYS A 315 -2.63 1.69 17.09
C CYS A 315 -3.98 2.38 17.34
N ARG A 316 -5.08 1.86 16.78
CA ARG A 316 -6.45 2.37 16.95
C ARG A 316 -6.71 3.76 16.39
N SER A 317 -5.88 4.27 15.47
CA SER A 317 -6.05 5.60 14.89
C SER A 317 -7.41 5.80 14.22
N MET A 318 -7.96 4.77 13.56
CA MET A 318 -9.32 4.79 13.01
C MET A 318 -10.34 4.12 13.92
N THR A 319 -10.10 2.86 14.30
CA THR A 319 -11.08 2.07 15.08
C THR A 319 -11.30 2.60 16.49
N GLY A 320 -10.33 3.31 17.07
CA GLY A 320 -10.46 4.01 18.35
C GLY A 320 -11.44 5.19 18.31
N ASN A 321 -11.75 5.72 17.12
CA ASN A 321 -12.76 6.76 16.91
C ASN A 321 -14.16 6.18 16.61
N CYS A 322 -14.30 4.84 16.56
CA CYS A 322 -15.58 4.17 16.38
C CYS A 322 -16.17 3.78 17.74
N SER A 323 -17.22 4.46 18.15
CA SER A 323 -17.87 4.23 19.47
C SER A 323 -18.35 2.79 19.65
N ALA A 324 -18.79 2.13 18.58
CA ALA A 324 -19.23 0.74 18.60
C ALA A 324 -18.10 -0.27 18.90
N LEU A 325 -16.84 0.10 18.66
CA LEU A 325 -15.67 -0.75 18.88
C LEU A 325 -14.94 -0.45 20.21
N GLN A 326 -15.30 0.61 20.91
CA GLN A 326 -14.59 1.01 22.14
C GLN A 326 -14.72 -0.02 23.27
N THR A 327 -15.83 -0.73 23.34
CA THR A 327 -16.02 -1.81 24.34
C THR A 327 -15.03 -2.96 24.18
N LEU A 328 -14.42 -3.12 23.01
CA LEU A 328 -13.40 -4.15 22.77
C LEU A 328 -12.00 -3.74 23.23
N ALA A 329 -11.85 -2.53 23.74
CA ALA A 329 -10.55 -2.00 24.16
C ALA A 329 -10.31 -2.10 25.69
N ASP A 330 -11.34 -2.40 26.44
CA ASP A 330 -11.32 -2.35 27.91
C ASP A 330 -11.18 -3.75 28.54
N GLU A 331 -11.04 -4.79 27.72
CA GLU A 331 -10.71 -6.16 28.13
C GLU A 331 -9.20 -6.46 27.88
#